data_f063a41cda219bbc1401749a4bdc9a9a
#
_entry.id   f063a41cda219bbc1401749a4bdc9a9a
#
_cell.length_a   1.000
_cell.length_b   1.000
_cell.length_c   1.000
_cell.angle_alpha   90.00
_cell.angle_beta   90.00
_cell.angle_gamma   90.00
#
_symmetry.space_group_name_H-M   'P 1'
#
loop_
_entity.id
_entity.type
_entity.pdbx_description
1 polymer ?
#
loop_
_entity_poly.entity_id
_entity_poly.type
_entity_poly.pdbx_seq_one_letter_code
_entity_poly.pdbx_strand_id
1 'polypeptide(L)'
;MKLLQQNTDLYIPDGKSEAEALARVTHLGVGAHPDDLELLAGHAIVECYKKTERSFAGVICADGADSPRGGPYANHSAEDMKNIRCQEQRQAAKLGEYGVLIQLGYPSRAIKDSKNPALEQDLLSILEACRPQVVVTHNLADRHDTHIAVVTTLIRAMRWMSQAERPQKFYGCEIWRGLDWLDDREKVRFDLSGHDPLLTSLLREFNSQTHSGKRYDAAFLGRMRANATFHDPHAVDQAKLLLFAMDMTPLIVDNTMDIADFVQAQIEHFKTDVLARIKKYMPY
;
A
#
# COMPACT_ATOMS: atom_id res chain seq x y z
N MET A 1 -15.89 13.26 -9.67
CA MET A 1 -15.42 13.28 -8.25
C MET A 1 -14.99 14.70 -7.88
N LYS A 2 -15.23 15.17 -6.65
CA LYS A 2 -14.83 16.52 -6.20
C LYS A 2 -13.83 16.39 -5.05
N LEU A 3 -12.62 16.90 -5.24
CA LEU A 3 -11.55 16.87 -4.25
C LEU A 3 -11.27 18.27 -3.70
N LEU A 4 -10.82 18.35 -2.45
CA LEU A 4 -10.39 19.59 -1.81
C LEU A 4 -8.99 19.98 -2.27
N GLN A 5 -8.11 18.99 -2.49
CA GLN A 5 -6.77 19.23 -3.01
C GLN A 5 -6.84 19.60 -4.49
N GLN A 6 -6.52 20.87 -4.78
CA GLN A 6 -6.67 21.44 -6.14
C GLN A 6 -5.57 20.99 -7.12
N ASN A 7 -4.40 20.62 -6.60
CA ASN A 7 -3.25 20.21 -7.42
C ASN A 7 -3.21 18.70 -7.66
N THR A 8 -4.38 18.04 -7.54
CA THR A 8 -4.47 16.59 -7.78
C THR A 8 -4.20 16.28 -9.24
N ASP A 9 -3.33 15.30 -9.46
CA ASP A 9 -3.08 14.71 -10.76
C ASP A 9 -3.96 13.47 -10.94
N LEU A 10 -4.93 13.55 -11.83
CA LEU A 10 -5.77 12.43 -12.24
C LEU A 10 -5.29 11.90 -13.59
N TYR A 11 -4.79 10.67 -13.60
CA TYR A 11 -4.28 10.00 -14.80
C TYR A 11 -5.05 8.72 -15.09
N ILE A 12 -5.60 8.61 -16.31
CA ILE A 12 -6.36 7.47 -16.79
C ILE A 12 -5.61 6.89 -18.01
N PRO A 13 -4.83 5.80 -17.81
CA PRO A 13 -3.90 5.29 -18.84
C PRO A 13 -4.54 4.93 -20.16
N ASP A 14 -5.76 4.43 -20.16
CA ASP A 14 -6.50 4.00 -21.36
C ASP A 14 -7.36 5.11 -22.01
N GLY A 15 -7.33 6.32 -21.45
CA GLY A 15 -8.01 7.48 -22.00
C GLY A 15 -9.53 7.49 -21.86
N LYS A 16 -10.11 6.60 -21.05
CA LYS A 16 -11.55 6.62 -20.75
C LYS A 16 -11.95 7.88 -19.96
N SER A 17 -13.23 8.17 -19.91
CA SER A 17 -13.76 9.25 -19.06
C SER A 17 -13.51 8.93 -17.58
N GLU A 18 -13.42 9.98 -16.76
CA GLU A 18 -13.29 9.82 -15.29
C GLU A 18 -14.40 8.94 -14.72
N ALA A 19 -15.64 9.18 -15.13
CA ALA A 19 -16.79 8.42 -14.65
C ALA A 19 -16.67 6.92 -14.96
N GLU A 20 -16.28 6.55 -16.18
CA GLU A 20 -16.10 5.16 -16.59
C GLU A 20 -14.91 4.52 -15.87
N ALA A 21 -13.80 5.26 -15.72
CA ALA A 21 -12.62 4.76 -15.05
C ALA A 21 -12.87 4.46 -13.57
N LEU A 22 -13.57 5.35 -12.84
CA LEU A 22 -13.89 5.17 -11.44
C LEU A 22 -14.95 4.07 -11.23
N ALA A 23 -15.98 4.01 -12.07
CA ALA A 23 -17.08 3.03 -11.91
C ALA A 23 -16.64 1.56 -12.09
N ARG A 24 -15.54 1.29 -12.79
CA ARG A 24 -15.03 -0.08 -13.02
C ARG A 24 -14.06 -0.56 -11.94
N VAL A 25 -13.64 0.31 -11.01
CA VAL A 25 -12.66 -0.03 -9.99
C VAL A 25 -13.17 -1.15 -9.09
N THR A 26 -12.39 -2.21 -8.97
CA THR A 26 -12.63 -3.33 -8.06
C THR A 26 -11.62 -3.37 -6.92
N HIS A 27 -10.38 -2.95 -7.19
CA HIS A 27 -9.28 -2.93 -6.24
C HIS A 27 -8.70 -1.52 -6.15
N LEU A 28 -8.54 -1.03 -4.93
CA LEU A 28 -7.96 0.27 -4.63
C LEU A 28 -6.70 0.12 -3.79
N GLY A 29 -5.57 0.60 -4.30
CA GLY A 29 -4.36 0.77 -3.52
C GLY A 29 -4.24 2.21 -3.02
N VAL A 30 -3.91 2.42 -1.74
CA VAL A 30 -3.66 3.74 -1.17
C VAL A 30 -2.27 3.77 -0.56
N GLY A 31 -1.33 4.46 -1.21
CA GLY A 31 0.04 4.67 -0.78
C GLY A 31 0.29 6.08 -0.27
N ALA A 32 1.26 6.24 0.59
CA ALA A 32 1.69 7.55 1.07
C ALA A 32 2.54 8.28 0.03
N HIS A 33 3.52 7.59 -0.56
CA HIS A 33 4.48 8.18 -1.51
C HIS A 33 4.42 7.48 -2.87
N PRO A 34 4.84 8.16 -3.94
CA PRO A 34 5.09 7.47 -5.20
C PRO A 34 6.07 6.30 -4.98
N ASP A 35 5.82 5.11 -5.55
CA ASP A 35 6.43 3.78 -5.38
C ASP A 35 5.78 2.87 -4.31
N ASP A 36 5.08 3.40 -3.33
CA ASP A 36 4.46 2.58 -2.28
C ASP A 36 3.48 1.55 -2.84
N LEU A 37 2.70 1.91 -3.89
CA LEU A 37 1.69 1.03 -4.48
C LEU A 37 2.29 -0.27 -5.03
N GLU A 38 3.42 -0.16 -5.70
CA GLU A 38 4.13 -1.28 -6.32
C GLU A 38 4.75 -2.20 -5.26
N LEU A 39 5.02 -1.64 -4.07
CA LEU A 39 5.56 -2.37 -2.91
C LEU A 39 4.47 -3.03 -2.07
N LEU A 40 3.35 -2.35 -1.83
CA LEU A 40 2.32 -2.84 -0.92
C LEU A 40 1.13 -3.52 -1.62
N ALA A 41 0.77 -3.06 -2.82
CA ALA A 41 -0.40 -3.52 -3.56
C ALA A 41 -0.07 -4.39 -4.77
N GLY A 42 1.15 -4.93 -4.85
CA GLY A 42 1.60 -5.75 -5.98
C GLY A 42 0.65 -6.90 -6.33
N HIS A 43 0.00 -7.54 -5.33
CA HIS A 43 -1.00 -8.58 -5.57
C HIS A 43 -2.27 -8.03 -6.24
N ALA A 44 -2.78 -6.89 -5.80
CA ALA A 44 -3.97 -6.28 -6.37
C ALA A 44 -3.72 -5.79 -7.81
N ILE A 45 -2.50 -5.26 -8.08
CA ILE A 45 -2.07 -4.92 -9.43
C ILE A 45 -2.06 -6.16 -10.32
N VAL A 46 -1.44 -7.25 -9.87
CA VAL A 46 -1.36 -8.53 -10.61
C VAL A 46 -2.75 -9.12 -10.87
N GLU A 47 -3.64 -9.10 -9.88
CA GLU A 47 -5.01 -9.60 -10.02
C GLU A 47 -5.84 -8.83 -11.04
N CYS A 48 -5.54 -7.55 -11.26
CA CYS A 48 -6.22 -6.70 -12.22
C CYS A 48 -5.51 -6.63 -13.58
N TYR A 49 -4.22 -6.95 -13.63
CA TYR A 49 -3.40 -6.82 -14.83
C TYR A 49 -3.94 -7.65 -16.00
N LYS A 50 -4.23 -7.00 -17.13
CA LYS A 50 -4.83 -7.61 -18.33
C LYS A 50 -6.17 -8.31 -18.08
N LYS A 51 -6.96 -7.82 -17.13
CA LYS A 51 -8.31 -8.32 -16.87
C LYS A 51 -9.36 -7.31 -17.32
N THR A 52 -10.45 -7.81 -17.86
CA THR A 52 -11.61 -6.97 -18.25
C THR A 52 -12.60 -6.78 -17.12
N GLU A 53 -12.73 -7.77 -16.24
CA GLU A 53 -13.68 -7.81 -15.13
C GLU A 53 -13.13 -7.20 -13.83
N ARG A 54 -11.85 -6.87 -13.79
CA ARG A 54 -11.18 -6.27 -12.63
C ARG A 54 -10.38 -5.06 -13.05
N SER A 55 -10.36 -4.04 -12.20
CA SER A 55 -9.61 -2.81 -12.47
C SER A 55 -8.98 -2.30 -11.19
N PHE A 56 -7.69 -2.00 -11.25
CA PHE A 56 -6.94 -1.43 -10.14
C PHE A 56 -6.93 0.09 -10.21
N ALA A 57 -7.25 0.74 -9.10
CA ALA A 57 -7.04 2.17 -8.89
C ALA A 57 -5.89 2.38 -7.91
N GLY A 58 -5.00 3.32 -8.23
CA GLY A 58 -3.94 3.75 -7.33
C GLY A 58 -4.19 5.15 -6.80
N VAL A 59 -4.02 5.37 -5.49
CA VAL A 59 -4.01 6.68 -4.84
C VAL A 59 -2.68 6.91 -4.18
N ILE A 60 -2.03 8.04 -4.49
CA ILE A 60 -0.82 8.52 -3.84
C ILE A 60 -1.16 9.80 -3.08
N CYS A 61 -0.91 9.82 -1.77
CA CYS A 61 -1.28 10.94 -0.92
C CYS A 61 -0.28 12.09 -0.96
N ALA A 62 1.02 11.79 -0.84
CA ALA A 62 2.08 12.81 -0.76
C ALA A 62 2.61 13.24 -2.12
N ASP A 63 3.14 14.45 -2.17
CA ASP A 63 3.70 15.07 -3.38
C ASP A 63 5.10 14.58 -3.78
N GLY A 64 5.77 13.79 -2.94
CA GLY A 64 7.11 13.27 -3.21
C GLY A 64 8.26 14.26 -3.07
N ALA A 65 8.01 15.49 -2.64
CA ALA A 65 9.02 16.55 -2.50
C ALA A 65 10.18 16.20 -1.56
N ASP A 66 9.87 15.47 -0.49
CA ASP A 66 10.81 15.09 0.57
C ASP A 66 11.60 13.80 0.25
N SER A 67 11.50 13.30 -0.99
CA SER A 67 12.23 12.09 -1.42
C SER A 67 13.75 12.27 -1.29
N PRO A 68 14.48 11.21 -0.88
CA PRO A 68 15.93 11.24 -0.85
C PRO A 68 16.52 11.61 -2.22
N ARG A 69 17.58 12.41 -2.21
CA ARG A 69 18.28 12.85 -3.41
C ARG A 69 19.70 12.33 -3.42
N GLY A 70 20.09 11.66 -4.49
CA GLY A 70 21.44 11.13 -4.64
C GLY A 70 21.74 10.85 -6.12
N GLY A 71 23.00 10.54 -6.44
CA GLY A 71 23.41 10.28 -7.82
C GLY A 71 22.99 11.39 -8.78
N PRO A 72 22.33 11.07 -9.90
CA PRO A 72 21.89 12.07 -10.88
C PRO A 72 20.92 13.11 -10.32
N TYR A 73 20.24 12.82 -9.21
CA TYR A 73 19.19 13.65 -8.62
C TYR A 73 19.68 14.54 -7.46
N ALA A 74 20.98 14.52 -7.12
CA ALA A 74 21.53 15.18 -5.94
C ALA A 74 21.27 16.70 -5.90
N ASN A 75 21.21 17.35 -7.06
CA ASN A 75 21.04 18.81 -7.19
C ASN A 75 19.61 19.24 -7.58
N HIS A 76 18.64 18.31 -7.63
CA HIS A 76 17.26 18.64 -7.97
C HIS A 76 16.57 19.38 -6.81
N SER A 77 15.73 20.35 -7.15
CA SER A 77 14.88 21.05 -6.20
C SER A 77 13.74 20.16 -5.69
N ALA A 78 13.03 20.59 -4.66
CA ALA A 78 11.82 19.92 -4.20
C ALA A 78 10.75 19.86 -5.29
N GLU A 79 10.61 20.91 -6.07
CA GLU A 79 9.64 20.99 -7.17
C GLU A 79 10.04 20.06 -8.33
N ASP A 80 11.32 19.97 -8.66
CA ASP A 80 11.79 18.99 -9.64
C ASP A 80 11.45 17.56 -9.20
N MET A 81 11.68 17.25 -7.91
CA MET A 81 11.37 15.92 -7.37
C MET A 81 9.89 15.60 -7.42
N LYS A 82 8.99 16.55 -7.11
CA LYS A 82 7.54 16.34 -7.28
C LYS A 82 7.20 15.95 -8.71
N ASN A 83 7.70 16.70 -9.69
CA ASN A 83 7.43 16.45 -11.10
C ASN A 83 7.98 15.09 -11.55
N ILE A 84 9.22 14.77 -11.16
CA ILE A 84 9.86 13.49 -11.50
C ILE A 84 9.04 12.33 -10.91
N ARG A 85 8.76 12.38 -9.61
CA ARG A 85 8.02 11.32 -8.89
C ARG A 85 6.61 11.11 -9.44
N CYS A 86 5.93 12.21 -9.78
CA CYS A 86 4.63 12.17 -10.43
C CYS A 86 4.69 11.43 -11.78
N GLN A 87 5.71 11.72 -12.60
CA GLN A 87 5.87 11.06 -13.90
C GLN A 87 6.28 9.59 -13.76
N GLU A 88 7.16 9.25 -12.83
CA GLU A 88 7.53 7.86 -12.54
C GLU A 88 6.30 7.04 -12.15
N GLN A 89 5.44 7.58 -11.29
CA GLN A 89 4.19 6.90 -10.89
C GLN A 89 3.21 6.75 -12.06
N ARG A 90 3.12 7.73 -12.97
CA ARG A 90 2.32 7.58 -14.18
C ARG A 90 2.86 6.49 -15.11
N GLN A 91 4.18 6.36 -15.25
CA GLN A 91 4.77 5.29 -16.06
C GLN A 91 4.48 3.92 -15.45
N ALA A 92 4.63 3.77 -14.14
CA ALA A 92 4.26 2.54 -13.44
C ALA A 92 2.77 2.21 -13.63
N ALA A 93 1.87 3.20 -13.51
CA ALA A 93 0.44 3.01 -13.74
C ALA A 93 0.12 2.59 -15.17
N LYS A 94 0.81 3.17 -16.17
CA LYS A 94 0.66 2.78 -17.58
C LYS A 94 1.14 1.35 -17.81
N LEU A 95 2.30 0.98 -17.29
CA LEU A 95 2.88 -0.35 -17.42
C LEU A 95 2.04 -1.42 -16.70
N GLY A 96 1.52 -1.09 -15.52
CA GLY A 96 0.64 -1.95 -14.72
C GLY A 96 -0.82 -2.00 -15.19
N GLU A 97 -1.16 -1.26 -16.27
CA GLU A 97 -2.53 -1.15 -16.81
C GLU A 97 -3.55 -0.75 -15.73
N TYR A 98 -3.20 0.25 -14.88
CA TYR A 98 -4.13 0.77 -13.89
C TYR A 98 -5.36 1.36 -14.57
N GLY A 99 -6.52 1.16 -13.97
CA GLY A 99 -7.75 1.79 -14.46
C GLY A 99 -7.76 3.30 -14.25
N VAL A 100 -7.20 3.74 -13.11
CA VAL A 100 -7.01 5.15 -12.76
C VAL A 100 -5.88 5.30 -11.73
N LEU A 101 -5.12 6.38 -11.84
CA LEU A 101 -4.17 6.83 -10.84
C LEU A 101 -4.57 8.23 -10.37
N ILE A 102 -4.64 8.42 -9.06
CA ILE A 102 -4.96 9.69 -8.41
C ILE A 102 -3.79 10.08 -7.52
N GLN A 103 -3.07 11.14 -7.86
CA GLN A 103 -1.96 11.66 -7.06
C GLN A 103 -2.43 12.96 -6.40
N LEU A 104 -2.72 12.90 -5.10
CA LEU A 104 -3.34 14.00 -4.37
C LEU A 104 -2.37 15.18 -4.17
N GLY A 105 -1.07 14.90 -4.03
CA GLY A 105 -0.06 15.96 -3.95
C GLY A 105 -0.06 16.74 -2.63
N TYR A 106 -0.44 16.12 -1.52
CA TYR A 106 -0.31 16.74 -0.20
C TYR A 106 1.17 16.80 0.24
N PRO A 107 1.64 17.91 0.83
CA PRO A 107 2.89 17.88 1.55
C PRO A 107 2.85 16.87 2.71
N SER A 108 3.93 16.11 2.96
CA SER A 108 3.98 15.08 4.02
C SER A 108 3.61 15.63 5.41
N ARG A 109 3.92 16.90 5.68
CA ARG A 109 3.53 17.57 6.94
C ARG A 109 2.02 17.74 7.08
N ALA A 110 1.31 17.99 5.97
CA ALA A 110 -0.15 18.14 5.99
C ALA A 110 -0.86 16.80 6.21
N ILE A 111 -0.30 15.71 5.69
CA ILE A 111 -0.79 14.35 5.93
C ILE A 111 -0.66 13.96 7.41
N LYS A 112 0.45 14.35 8.05
CA LYS A 112 0.73 14.06 9.47
C LYS A 112 -0.02 14.97 10.46
N ASP A 113 -0.70 16.00 9.97
CA ASP A 113 -1.54 16.86 10.81
C ASP A 113 -2.91 16.21 11.03
N SER A 114 -3.05 15.54 12.17
CA SER A 114 -4.28 14.83 12.54
C SER A 114 -5.52 15.74 12.72
N LYS A 115 -5.32 17.07 12.77
CA LYS A 115 -6.40 18.07 12.85
C LYS A 115 -6.87 18.55 11.50
N ASN A 116 -6.11 18.26 10.43
CA ASN A 116 -6.48 18.63 9.07
C ASN A 116 -7.43 17.58 8.46
N PRO A 117 -8.71 17.87 8.22
CA PRO A 117 -9.65 16.89 7.69
C PRO A 117 -9.55 16.70 6.16
N ALA A 118 -8.73 17.48 5.47
CA ALA A 118 -8.75 17.54 4.01
C ALA A 118 -8.44 16.19 3.36
N LEU A 119 -7.38 15.49 3.81
CA LEU A 119 -7.04 14.18 3.29
C LEU A 119 -8.15 13.14 3.53
N GLU A 120 -8.78 13.17 4.72
CA GLU A 120 -9.88 12.26 5.07
C GLU A 120 -11.09 12.46 4.14
N GLN A 121 -11.45 13.73 3.87
CA GLN A 121 -12.54 14.07 2.98
C GLN A 121 -12.25 13.69 1.51
N ASP A 122 -11.02 13.89 1.05
CA ASP A 122 -10.61 13.49 -0.30
C ASP A 122 -10.62 11.97 -0.45
N LEU A 123 -10.08 11.22 0.53
CA LEU A 123 -10.13 9.76 0.52
C LEU A 123 -11.58 9.23 0.56
N LEU A 124 -12.45 9.84 1.35
CA LEU A 124 -13.87 9.49 1.36
C LEU A 124 -14.51 9.72 -0.02
N SER A 125 -14.26 10.87 -0.64
CA SER A 125 -14.78 11.19 -1.98
C SER A 125 -14.30 10.19 -3.05
N ILE A 126 -13.06 9.71 -2.95
CA ILE A 126 -12.52 8.68 -3.83
C ILE A 126 -13.20 7.33 -3.58
N LEU A 127 -13.32 6.92 -2.32
CA LEU A 127 -13.95 5.67 -1.94
C LEU A 127 -15.42 5.60 -2.41
N GLU A 128 -16.19 6.68 -2.22
CA GLU A 128 -17.57 6.78 -2.67
C GLU A 128 -17.71 6.75 -4.19
N ALA A 129 -16.74 7.33 -4.92
CA ALA A 129 -16.73 7.33 -6.37
C ALA A 129 -16.34 5.97 -6.97
N CYS A 130 -15.41 5.26 -6.34
CA CYS A 130 -14.88 3.98 -6.82
C CYS A 130 -15.69 2.77 -6.29
N ARG A 131 -16.15 2.81 -5.04
CA ARG A 131 -16.78 1.68 -4.33
C ARG A 131 -16.02 0.37 -4.49
N PRO A 132 -14.72 0.33 -4.13
CA PRO A 132 -13.89 -0.82 -4.37
C PRO A 132 -14.32 -2.01 -3.51
N GLN A 133 -14.15 -3.23 -4.03
CA GLN A 133 -14.38 -4.47 -3.26
C GLN A 133 -13.22 -4.76 -2.32
N VAL A 134 -12.00 -4.44 -2.75
CA VAL A 134 -10.77 -4.66 -2.02
C VAL A 134 -9.99 -3.36 -1.89
N VAL A 135 -9.55 -3.04 -0.68
CA VAL A 135 -8.64 -1.92 -0.42
C VAL A 135 -7.34 -2.44 0.18
N VAL A 136 -6.23 -1.94 -0.32
CA VAL A 136 -4.87 -2.26 0.15
C VAL A 136 -4.14 -0.98 0.52
N THR A 137 -3.47 -0.97 1.66
CA THR A 137 -2.71 0.19 2.13
C THR A 137 -1.55 -0.23 3.04
N HIS A 138 -0.92 0.74 3.69
CA HIS A 138 0.11 0.51 4.69
C HIS A 138 -0.42 -0.23 5.92
N ASN A 139 0.49 -0.92 6.62
CA ASN A 139 0.17 -1.55 7.90
C ASN A 139 0.30 -0.53 9.05
N LEU A 140 -0.51 -0.73 10.10
CA LEU A 140 -0.55 0.12 11.29
C LEU A 140 0.74 0.07 12.14
N ALA A 141 1.60 -0.93 11.97
CA ALA A 141 2.88 -1.06 12.67
C ALA A 141 4.08 -0.68 11.78
N ASP A 142 3.86 -0.02 10.64
CA ASP A 142 4.96 0.46 9.80
C ASP A 142 5.86 1.45 10.55
N ARG A 143 7.10 1.61 10.08
CA ARG A 143 8.09 2.52 10.70
C ARG A 143 7.97 3.97 10.26
N HIS A 144 7.26 4.22 9.17
CA HIS A 144 7.20 5.55 8.56
C HIS A 144 5.95 6.31 9.02
N ASP A 145 6.12 7.44 9.69
CA ASP A 145 5.02 8.22 10.26
C ASP A 145 3.96 8.61 9.22
N THR A 146 4.37 8.94 7.98
CA THR A 146 3.42 9.29 6.92
C THR A 146 2.56 8.07 6.53
N HIS A 147 3.13 6.84 6.54
CA HIS A 147 2.37 5.62 6.29
C HIS A 147 1.29 5.41 7.36
N ILE A 148 1.66 5.60 8.65
CA ILE A 148 0.71 5.51 9.76
C ILE A 148 -0.40 6.55 9.63
N ALA A 149 -0.05 7.79 9.28
CA ALA A 149 -1.01 8.86 9.10
C ALA A 149 -1.99 8.55 7.94
N VAL A 150 -1.51 8.00 6.82
CA VAL A 150 -2.37 7.60 5.69
C VAL A 150 -3.31 6.47 6.09
N VAL A 151 -2.81 5.36 6.67
CA VAL A 151 -3.67 4.22 7.01
C VAL A 151 -4.71 4.58 8.07
N THR A 152 -4.36 5.36 9.09
CA THR A 152 -5.32 5.79 10.12
C THR A 152 -6.38 6.74 9.55
N THR A 153 -6.00 7.63 8.65
CA THR A 153 -6.94 8.51 7.96
C THR A 153 -7.86 7.73 7.02
N LEU A 154 -7.34 6.75 6.30
CA LEU A 154 -8.13 5.89 5.42
C LEU A 154 -9.16 5.05 6.20
N ILE A 155 -8.80 4.51 7.36
CA ILE A 155 -9.74 3.81 8.24
C ILE A 155 -10.89 4.74 8.66
N ARG A 156 -10.59 5.98 9.06
CA ARG A 156 -11.62 6.96 9.42
C ARG A 156 -12.52 7.27 8.23
N ALA A 157 -11.96 7.50 7.05
CA ALA A 157 -12.73 7.75 5.83
C ALA A 157 -13.68 6.58 5.51
N MET A 158 -13.22 5.34 5.58
CA MET A 158 -14.07 4.16 5.36
C MET A 158 -15.17 4.00 6.41
N ARG A 159 -14.93 4.41 7.65
CA ARG A 159 -15.93 4.38 8.72
C ARG A 159 -17.06 5.39 8.51
N TRP A 160 -16.86 6.46 7.72
CA TRP A 160 -17.90 7.39 7.31
C TRP A 160 -18.81 6.82 6.21
N MET A 161 -18.35 5.87 5.43
CA MET A 161 -19.18 5.21 4.42
C MET A 161 -20.33 4.45 5.08
N SER A 162 -21.46 4.33 4.35
CA SER A 162 -22.51 3.38 4.74
C SER A 162 -21.94 1.96 4.78
N GLN A 163 -22.36 1.16 5.74
CA GLN A 163 -21.80 -0.18 5.95
C GLN A 163 -21.94 -1.08 4.70
N ALA A 164 -23.00 -0.91 3.93
CA ALA A 164 -23.25 -1.67 2.70
C ALA A 164 -22.31 -1.29 1.54
N GLU A 165 -21.69 -0.11 1.59
CA GLU A 165 -20.79 0.39 0.54
C GLU A 165 -19.31 0.23 0.88
N ARG A 166 -18.99 -0.24 2.10
CA ARG A 166 -17.61 -0.47 2.53
C ARG A 166 -16.98 -1.62 1.76
N PRO A 167 -15.66 -1.59 1.57
CA PRO A 167 -14.93 -2.69 0.97
C PRO A 167 -15.18 -4.02 1.70
N GLN A 168 -15.25 -5.10 0.94
CA GLN A 168 -15.39 -6.45 1.48
C GLN A 168 -14.12 -6.93 2.16
N LYS A 169 -12.96 -6.43 1.68
CA LYS A 169 -11.63 -6.73 2.19
C LYS A 169 -10.80 -5.47 2.32
N PHE A 170 -10.10 -5.38 3.44
CA PHE A 170 -9.18 -4.30 3.74
C PHE A 170 -7.86 -4.88 4.26
N TYR A 171 -6.77 -4.70 3.50
CA TYR A 171 -5.48 -5.28 3.78
C TYR A 171 -4.42 -4.22 4.07
N GLY A 172 -3.62 -4.48 5.14
CA GLY A 172 -2.45 -3.69 5.48
C GLY A 172 -1.16 -4.43 5.14
N CYS A 173 -0.35 -3.87 4.25
CA CYS A 173 0.95 -4.39 3.88
C CYS A 173 2.06 -3.53 4.47
N GLU A 174 3.13 -4.14 4.93
CA GLU A 174 4.23 -3.44 5.58
C GLU A 174 5.47 -3.39 4.68
N ILE A 175 5.95 -2.17 4.40
CA ILE A 175 7.11 -1.98 3.55
C ILE A 175 8.41 -2.13 4.37
N TRP A 176 8.49 -1.50 5.54
CA TRP A 176 9.74 -1.37 6.28
C TRP A 176 10.08 -2.53 7.22
N ARG A 177 9.09 -3.22 7.82
CA ARG A 177 9.32 -4.35 8.74
C ARG A 177 9.00 -5.71 8.12
N GLY A 178 8.05 -5.78 7.17
CA GLY A 178 7.69 -6.98 6.43
C GLY A 178 6.76 -7.93 7.17
N LEU A 179 6.08 -7.50 8.24
CA LEU A 179 5.15 -8.30 9.06
C LEU A 179 5.80 -9.50 9.77
N ASP A 180 7.12 -9.51 9.99
CA ASP A 180 7.81 -10.61 10.70
C ASP A 180 7.36 -10.74 12.15
N TRP A 181 6.82 -9.67 12.73
CA TRP A 181 6.26 -9.62 14.07
C TRP A 181 4.81 -10.15 14.17
N LEU A 182 4.13 -10.34 13.05
CA LEU A 182 2.77 -10.88 13.02
C LEU A 182 2.83 -12.42 13.07
N ASP A 183 1.96 -13.04 13.90
CA ASP A 183 1.85 -14.51 13.93
C ASP A 183 1.52 -15.03 12.51
N ASP A 184 2.14 -16.14 12.11
CA ASP A 184 1.96 -16.70 10.77
C ASP A 184 0.50 -17.09 10.46
N ARG A 185 -0.29 -17.39 11.48
CA ARG A 185 -1.72 -17.69 11.36
C ARG A 185 -2.58 -16.47 11.02
N GLU A 186 -2.07 -15.28 11.36
CA GLU A 186 -2.75 -14.00 11.11
C GLU A 186 -2.28 -13.34 9.79
N LYS A 187 -1.24 -13.90 9.14
CA LYS A 187 -0.77 -13.42 7.84
C LYS A 187 -1.68 -13.87 6.72
N VAL A 188 -2.18 -12.90 5.96
CA VAL A 188 -2.74 -13.17 4.62
C VAL A 188 -1.57 -13.32 3.64
N ARG A 189 -1.59 -14.39 2.84
CA ARG A 189 -0.52 -14.73 1.92
C ARG A 189 -1.00 -14.59 0.49
N PHE A 190 -0.30 -13.78 -0.28
CA PHE A 190 -0.54 -13.62 -1.71
C PHE A 190 0.60 -14.27 -2.50
N ASP A 191 0.29 -15.31 -3.23
CA ASP A 191 1.25 -15.96 -4.13
C ASP A 191 1.38 -15.16 -5.43
N LEU A 192 2.56 -14.62 -5.64
CA LEU A 192 2.92 -13.82 -6.82
C LEU A 192 3.89 -14.57 -7.75
N SER A 193 4.00 -15.89 -7.61
CA SER A 193 4.86 -16.72 -8.44
C SER A 193 4.56 -16.54 -9.93
N GLY A 194 5.62 -16.36 -10.73
CA GLY A 194 5.50 -16.12 -12.16
C GLY A 194 5.25 -14.65 -12.56
N HIS A 195 5.05 -13.75 -11.61
CA HIS A 195 4.84 -12.31 -11.87
C HIS A 195 6.09 -11.46 -11.63
N ASP A 196 7.27 -12.08 -11.39
CA ASP A 196 8.55 -11.39 -11.23
C ASP A 196 8.83 -10.35 -12.33
N PRO A 197 8.60 -10.65 -13.64
CA PRO A 197 8.91 -9.68 -14.68
C PRO A 197 8.08 -8.41 -14.58
N LEU A 198 6.77 -8.53 -14.31
CA LEU A 198 5.88 -7.38 -14.15
C LEU A 198 6.28 -6.55 -12.93
N LEU A 199 6.39 -7.19 -11.76
CA LEU A 199 6.74 -6.51 -10.50
C LEU A 199 8.10 -5.82 -10.57
N THR A 200 9.09 -6.48 -11.18
CA THR A 200 10.42 -5.88 -11.41
C THR A 200 10.35 -4.66 -12.32
N SER A 201 9.56 -4.74 -13.39
CA SER A 201 9.42 -3.64 -14.34
C SER A 201 8.73 -2.44 -13.70
N LEU A 202 7.67 -2.67 -12.92
CA LEU A 202 6.97 -1.62 -12.17
C LEU A 202 7.93 -0.86 -11.24
N LEU A 203 8.70 -1.59 -10.43
CA LEU A 203 9.64 -0.98 -9.48
C LEU A 203 10.78 -0.22 -10.16
N ARG A 204 11.17 -0.62 -11.36
CA ARG A 204 12.23 0.05 -12.14
C ARG A 204 11.81 1.38 -12.75
N GLU A 205 10.52 1.68 -12.82
CA GLU A 205 10.06 3.00 -13.25
C GLU A 205 10.49 4.12 -12.29
N PHE A 206 10.77 3.79 -11.02
CA PHE A 206 11.17 4.75 -9.98
C PHE A 206 12.68 4.98 -9.97
N ASN A 207 13.20 5.50 -11.08
CA ASN A 207 14.63 5.78 -11.26
C ASN A 207 15.18 6.76 -10.22
N SER A 208 14.39 7.76 -9.82
CA SER A 208 14.78 8.73 -8.80
C SER A 208 15.10 8.08 -7.45
N GLN A 209 14.57 6.90 -7.18
CA GLN A 209 14.84 6.14 -5.97
C GLN A 209 15.94 5.10 -6.19
N THR A 210 15.81 4.25 -7.21
CA THR A 210 16.73 3.14 -7.46
C THR A 210 18.14 3.61 -7.83
N HIS A 211 18.29 4.79 -8.46
CA HIS A 211 19.60 5.38 -8.82
C HIS A 211 20.09 6.41 -7.79
N SER A 212 19.28 6.74 -6.77
CA SER A 212 19.70 7.61 -5.65
C SER A 212 20.32 6.82 -4.47
N GLY A 213 20.55 5.52 -4.64
CA GLY A 213 21.14 4.66 -3.61
C GLY A 213 20.12 3.84 -2.78
N LYS A 214 18.85 3.88 -3.14
CA LYS A 214 17.78 3.05 -2.54
C LYS A 214 17.40 1.91 -3.49
N ARG A 215 17.93 0.74 -3.28
CA ARG A 215 17.67 -0.44 -4.12
C ARG A 215 16.36 -1.12 -3.73
N TYR A 216 15.23 -0.38 -3.79
CA TYR A 216 13.91 -0.90 -3.47
C TYR A 216 13.52 -2.08 -4.38
N ASP A 217 13.92 -2.03 -5.66
CA ASP A 217 13.73 -3.10 -6.63
C ASP A 217 14.31 -4.45 -6.13
N ALA A 218 15.57 -4.46 -5.72
CA ALA A 218 16.23 -5.64 -5.23
C ALA A 218 15.74 -6.05 -3.83
N ALA A 219 15.51 -5.08 -2.95
CA ALA A 219 15.10 -5.33 -1.56
C ALA A 219 13.71 -5.97 -1.49
N PHE A 220 12.76 -5.47 -2.27
CA PHE A 220 11.39 -5.98 -2.27
C PHE A 220 11.28 -7.38 -2.89
N LEU A 221 11.90 -7.59 -4.05
CA LEU A 221 11.98 -8.93 -4.65
C LEU A 221 12.68 -9.94 -3.73
N GLY A 222 13.77 -9.51 -3.08
CA GLY A 222 14.48 -10.34 -2.09
C GLY A 222 13.59 -10.72 -0.92
N ARG A 223 12.78 -9.78 -0.40
CA ARG A 223 11.83 -10.04 0.68
C ARG A 223 10.75 -11.04 0.26
N MET A 224 10.11 -10.86 -0.90
CA MET A 224 9.08 -11.78 -1.37
C MET A 224 9.61 -13.21 -1.59
N ARG A 225 10.85 -13.34 -2.05
CA ARG A 225 11.54 -14.63 -2.16
C ARG A 225 11.84 -15.23 -0.80
N ALA A 226 12.36 -14.42 0.14
CA ALA A 226 12.61 -14.84 1.51
C ALA A 226 11.31 -15.28 2.21
N ASN A 227 10.22 -14.54 2.03
CA ASN A 227 8.90 -14.91 2.55
C ASN A 227 8.46 -16.29 2.04
N ALA A 228 8.68 -16.59 0.75
CA ALA A 228 8.30 -17.88 0.17
C ALA A 228 9.06 -19.05 0.79
N THR A 229 10.36 -18.88 1.07
CA THR A 229 11.21 -19.93 1.63
C THR A 229 11.10 -20.05 3.15
N PHE A 230 11.02 -18.92 3.86
CA PHE A 230 11.04 -18.92 5.33
C PHE A 230 9.66 -19.01 5.97
N HIS A 231 8.60 -19.08 5.17
CA HIS A 231 7.23 -19.17 5.66
C HIS A 231 6.97 -20.45 6.46
N ASP A 232 7.47 -21.60 6.00
CA ASP A 232 7.30 -22.87 6.66
C ASP A 232 8.65 -23.61 6.77
N PRO A 233 9.21 -23.74 7.99
CA PRO A 233 10.51 -24.40 8.19
C PRO A 233 10.47 -25.92 7.98
N HIS A 234 9.30 -26.52 7.82
CA HIS A 234 9.12 -27.98 7.77
C HIS A 234 8.57 -28.51 6.45
N ALA A 235 8.13 -27.60 5.55
CA ALA A 235 7.62 -27.97 4.23
C ALA A 235 8.54 -27.51 3.11
N VAL A 236 8.43 -28.14 1.94
CA VAL A 236 9.05 -27.68 0.71
C VAL A 236 8.31 -26.43 0.22
N ASP A 237 9.05 -25.46 -0.31
CA ASP A 237 8.51 -24.21 -0.85
C ASP A 237 7.40 -24.49 -1.88
N GLN A 238 6.21 -23.94 -1.65
CA GLN A 238 5.06 -24.07 -2.55
C GLN A 238 4.99 -22.87 -3.53
N ALA A 239 5.49 -21.73 -3.11
CA ALA A 239 5.53 -20.49 -3.88
C ALA A 239 6.98 -20.06 -4.13
N LYS A 240 7.18 -19.19 -5.13
CA LYS A 240 8.47 -18.54 -5.42
C LYS A 240 8.53 -17.11 -4.94
N LEU A 241 7.38 -16.47 -4.81
CA LEU A 241 7.21 -15.10 -4.33
C LEU A 241 5.96 -15.05 -3.45
N LEU A 242 6.10 -14.62 -2.20
CA LEU A 242 4.99 -14.36 -1.29
C LEU A 242 5.01 -12.91 -0.81
N LEU A 243 3.88 -12.23 -0.95
CA LEU A 243 3.61 -10.96 -0.29
C LEU A 243 2.71 -11.23 0.91
N PHE A 244 3.08 -10.69 2.08
CA PHE A 244 2.27 -10.80 3.29
C PHE A 244 1.44 -9.54 3.52
N ALA A 245 0.23 -9.75 4.04
CA ALA A 245 -0.65 -8.69 4.50
C ALA A 245 -1.29 -9.07 5.85
N MET A 246 -1.79 -8.06 6.56
CA MET A 246 -2.70 -8.22 7.69
C MET A 246 -4.13 -7.96 7.23
N ASP A 247 -5.08 -8.81 7.59
CA ASP A 247 -6.50 -8.51 7.37
C ASP A 247 -6.98 -7.49 8.40
N MET A 248 -7.15 -6.26 7.96
CA MET A 248 -7.66 -5.14 8.77
C MET A 248 -9.17 -4.90 8.57
N THR A 249 -9.86 -5.81 7.89
CA THR A 249 -11.32 -5.71 7.63
C THR A 249 -12.14 -5.50 8.91
N PRO A 250 -11.82 -6.12 10.06
CA PRO A 250 -12.55 -5.85 11.31
C PRO A 250 -12.62 -4.37 11.70
N LEU A 251 -11.56 -3.59 11.40
CA LEU A 251 -11.50 -2.16 11.72
C LEU A 251 -12.51 -1.29 10.94
N ILE A 252 -13.00 -1.80 9.82
CA ILE A 252 -14.00 -1.10 9.01
C ILE A 252 -15.40 -1.73 9.09
N VAL A 253 -15.52 -2.91 9.67
CA VAL A 253 -16.82 -3.55 9.96
C VAL A 253 -17.38 -3.03 11.28
N ASP A 254 -16.54 -2.96 12.31
CA ASP A 254 -16.90 -2.46 13.63
C ASP A 254 -16.31 -1.07 13.87
N ASN A 255 -17.17 -0.04 13.86
CA ASN A 255 -16.75 1.35 14.11
C ASN A 255 -16.29 1.60 15.55
N THR A 256 -16.64 0.71 16.49
CA THR A 256 -16.28 0.85 17.92
C THR A 256 -14.91 0.26 18.25
N MET A 257 -14.38 -0.57 17.34
CA MET A 257 -13.07 -1.20 17.53
C MET A 257 -11.97 -0.12 17.55
N ASP A 258 -11.24 -0.05 18.67
CA ASP A 258 -10.08 0.85 18.77
C ASP A 258 -8.92 0.33 17.91
N ILE A 259 -8.30 1.24 17.16
CA ILE A 259 -7.23 0.89 16.21
C ILE A 259 -5.96 0.44 16.94
N ALA A 260 -5.64 1.08 18.07
CA ALA A 260 -4.46 0.73 18.86
C ALA A 260 -4.65 -0.61 19.56
N ASP A 261 -5.83 -0.87 20.13
CA ASP A 261 -6.17 -2.15 20.76
C ASP A 261 -6.11 -3.31 19.74
N PHE A 262 -6.57 -3.09 18.52
CA PHE A 262 -6.47 -4.07 17.45
C PHE A 262 -5.01 -4.48 17.18
N VAL A 263 -4.11 -3.51 17.02
CA VAL A 263 -2.67 -3.79 16.81
C VAL A 263 -2.03 -4.41 18.04
N GLN A 264 -2.37 -3.90 19.24
CA GLN A 264 -1.85 -4.44 20.49
C GLN A 264 -2.18 -5.93 20.65
N ALA A 265 -3.40 -6.35 20.32
CA ALA A 265 -3.78 -7.76 20.35
C ALA A 265 -2.86 -8.64 19.49
N GLN A 266 -2.53 -8.18 18.28
CA GLN A 266 -1.63 -8.91 17.38
C GLN A 266 -0.19 -9.01 17.95
N ILE A 267 0.30 -7.93 18.56
CA ILE A 267 1.62 -7.91 19.21
C ILE A 267 1.65 -8.86 20.42
N GLU A 268 0.58 -8.93 21.20
CA GLU A 268 0.46 -9.84 22.35
C GLU A 268 0.42 -11.32 21.89
N HIS A 269 -0.16 -11.64 20.72
CA HIS A 269 -0.09 -13.00 20.15
C HIS A 269 1.36 -13.39 19.86
N PHE A 270 2.13 -12.54 19.18
CA PHE A 270 3.55 -12.76 18.92
C PHE A 270 4.36 -12.92 20.20
N LYS A 271 4.18 -12.00 21.16
CA LYS A 271 4.85 -12.07 22.46
C LYS A 271 4.54 -13.39 23.17
N THR A 272 3.29 -13.82 23.14
CA THR A 272 2.85 -15.06 23.82
C THR A 272 3.52 -16.28 23.19
N ASP A 273 3.57 -16.39 21.85
CA ASP A 273 4.26 -17.45 21.14
C ASP A 273 5.76 -17.51 21.50
N VAL A 274 6.45 -16.37 21.43
CA VAL A 274 7.88 -16.28 21.76
C VAL A 274 8.14 -16.75 23.19
N LEU A 275 7.37 -16.27 24.16
CA LEU A 275 7.55 -16.65 25.57
C LEU A 275 7.20 -18.13 25.83
N ALA A 276 6.22 -18.68 25.17
CA ALA A 276 5.87 -20.10 25.28
C ALA A 276 7.02 -21.00 24.75
N ARG A 277 7.62 -20.63 23.62
CA ARG A 277 8.78 -21.33 23.05
C ARG A 277 10.00 -21.28 23.99
N ILE A 278 10.31 -20.11 24.54
CA ILE A 278 11.41 -19.94 25.51
C ILE A 278 11.18 -20.85 26.72
N LYS A 279 10.01 -20.78 27.34
CA LYS A 279 9.67 -21.58 28.53
C LYS A 279 9.78 -23.09 28.29
N LYS A 280 9.43 -23.56 27.09
CA LYS A 280 9.52 -24.97 26.70
C LYS A 280 10.95 -25.52 26.78
N TYR A 281 11.95 -24.70 26.53
CA TYR A 281 13.34 -25.11 26.44
C TYR A 281 14.25 -24.55 27.55
N MET A 282 13.72 -23.74 28.46
CA MET A 282 14.49 -23.34 29.64
C MET A 282 14.45 -24.42 30.71
N PRO A 283 15.62 -24.90 31.20
CA PRO A 283 15.67 -25.72 32.39
C PRO A 283 15.27 -24.87 33.60
N TYR A 284 14.44 -25.43 34.46
CA TYR A 284 14.08 -24.84 35.76
C TYR A 284 15.21 -25.01 36.76
#